data_2dd4c1a18982f2cbf5d21609f1c50244
#
_entry.id   2dd4c1a18982f2cbf5d21609f1c50244
#
_cell.length_a   1.000
_cell.length_b   1.000
_cell.length_c   1.000
_cell.angle_alpha   90.00
_cell.angle_beta   90.00
_cell.angle_gamma   90.00
#
_symmetry.space_group_name_H-M   'P 1'
#
loop_
_entity.id
_entity.type
_entity.pdbx_description
1 polymer ?
#
loop_
_entity_poly.entity_id
_entity_poly.type
_entity_poly.pdbx_seq_one_letter_code
_entity_poly.pdbx_strand_id
1 'polypeptide(L)'
;MMERIVVLSALAIAVAAPAASAQRSSQRSSPIELGIDGGVSFLFASPTLTHVALPVQDFRLGYFLNEKAEIEPRFNINSLHADGGGVTTYGFELGLLLLPHGDRVGNGVYLRPFAGLTGISVTGGGSNNSGNAGVGIGLKLPFADRRLATRMEANYARDFDNGGTNEIGVLIGLSFFTR
;
A
#
# COMPACT_ATOMS: atom_id res chain seq x y z
N MET A 1 -29.09 9.43 15.42
CA MET A 1 -27.64 9.51 15.62
C MET A 1 -27.08 8.38 14.78
N MET A 2 -26.65 8.68 13.53
CA MET A 2 -26.17 7.66 12.60
C MET A 2 -24.72 7.32 12.93
N GLU A 3 -24.47 6.09 13.35
CA GLU A 3 -23.11 5.57 13.50
C GLU A 3 -22.44 5.51 12.12
N ARG A 4 -21.37 6.27 11.96
CA ARG A 4 -20.57 6.25 10.75
C ARG A 4 -19.59 5.09 10.81
N ILE A 5 -19.88 4.04 10.09
CA ILE A 5 -18.94 2.93 9.87
C ILE A 5 -17.91 3.43 8.86
N VAL A 6 -16.69 3.63 9.30
CA VAL A 6 -15.55 3.92 8.42
C VAL A 6 -14.91 2.59 8.04
N VAL A 7 -15.14 2.17 6.81
CA VAL A 7 -14.51 0.98 6.23
C VAL A 7 -13.41 1.45 5.28
N LEU A 8 -12.17 1.07 5.55
CA LEU A 8 -11.01 1.33 4.70
C LEU A 8 -10.82 0.20 3.69
N SER A 9 -10.76 0.53 2.44
CA SER A 9 -10.34 -0.38 1.35
C SER A 9 -10.12 0.40 0.04
N ALA A 10 -9.50 -0.11 -0.96
CA ALA A 10 -8.71 0.61 -1.89
C ALA A 10 -8.68 0.19 -3.37
N LEU A 11 -8.20 0.96 -4.29
CA LEU A 11 -8.31 0.93 -5.75
C LEU A 11 -7.07 0.31 -6.44
N ALA A 12 -7.25 -0.65 -7.31
CA ALA A 12 -6.24 -1.15 -8.24
C ALA A 12 -6.40 -0.52 -9.65
N ILE A 13 -5.42 0.23 -10.11
CA ILE A 13 -5.34 0.70 -11.50
C ILE A 13 -4.20 -0.05 -12.19
N ALA A 14 -4.52 -0.79 -13.26
CA ALA A 14 -3.52 -1.36 -14.14
C ALA A 14 -2.89 -0.23 -14.97
N VAL A 15 -1.72 0.23 -14.59
CA VAL A 15 -0.90 1.12 -15.42
C VAL A 15 -0.15 0.25 -16.41
N ALA A 16 -0.56 0.28 -17.67
CA ALA A 16 0.23 -0.28 -18.77
C ALA A 16 1.52 0.54 -18.89
N ALA A 17 2.60 0.03 -18.35
CA ALA A 17 3.91 0.63 -18.54
C ALA A 17 4.31 0.51 -20.01
N PRO A 18 4.73 1.59 -20.69
CA PRO A 18 5.31 1.49 -22.02
C PRO A 18 6.58 0.65 -21.93
N ALA A 19 6.67 -0.37 -22.76
CA ALA A 19 7.87 -1.17 -22.93
C ALA A 19 8.96 -0.28 -23.55
N ALA A 20 9.69 0.45 -22.71
CA ALA A 20 10.87 1.19 -23.13
C ALA A 20 11.97 0.17 -23.45
N SER A 21 12.38 0.17 -24.70
CA SER A 21 13.45 -0.64 -25.28
C SER A 21 14.72 -0.63 -24.41
N ALA A 22 14.96 -1.75 -23.74
CA ALA A 22 16.18 -1.97 -22.98
C ALA A 22 17.35 -2.18 -23.94
N GLN A 23 18.13 -1.13 -24.15
CA GLN A 23 19.41 -1.22 -24.84
C GLN A 23 20.52 -1.45 -23.81
N ARG A 24 21.10 -2.61 -23.91
CA ARG A 24 22.42 -3.09 -23.44
C ARG A 24 23.21 -2.20 -22.49
N SER A 25 23.40 -2.65 -21.27
CA SER A 25 24.75 -2.77 -20.64
C SER A 25 24.61 -3.38 -19.25
N SER A 26 25.46 -4.37 -18.94
CA SER A 26 25.78 -4.94 -17.61
C SER A 26 24.56 -5.23 -16.71
N GLN A 27 24.48 -6.42 -16.16
CA GLN A 27 23.51 -6.93 -15.20
C GLN A 27 23.00 -5.88 -14.18
N ARG A 28 22.21 -4.92 -14.64
CA ARG A 28 21.47 -4.01 -13.78
C ARG A 28 20.17 -4.72 -13.47
N SER A 29 19.97 -5.05 -12.20
CA SER A 29 18.67 -5.41 -11.67
C SER A 29 17.61 -4.43 -12.22
N SER A 30 16.44 -4.95 -12.58
CA SER A 30 15.36 -4.15 -13.12
C SER A 30 14.97 -3.03 -12.16
N PRO A 31 14.62 -1.86 -12.66
CA PRO A 31 14.14 -0.76 -11.85
C PRO A 31 12.70 -0.96 -11.34
N ILE A 32 12.03 -2.05 -11.68
CA ILE A 32 10.60 -2.24 -11.38
C ILE A 32 10.37 -3.41 -10.43
N GLU A 33 9.62 -3.15 -9.38
CA GLU A 33 9.07 -4.13 -8.44
C GLU A 33 7.55 -4.18 -8.59
N LEU A 34 6.98 -5.37 -8.67
CA LEU A 34 5.56 -5.62 -8.54
C LEU A 34 5.32 -6.35 -7.23
N GLY A 35 4.34 -5.93 -6.46
CA GLY A 35 4.06 -6.55 -5.17
C GLY A 35 2.59 -6.69 -4.86
N ILE A 36 2.30 -7.65 -3.99
CA ILE A 36 0.99 -7.86 -3.39
C ILE A 36 1.19 -8.06 -1.89
N ASP A 37 0.42 -7.34 -1.09
CA ASP A 37 0.43 -7.43 0.36
C ASP A 37 -0.95 -7.82 0.90
N GLY A 38 -0.95 -8.55 2.00
CA GLY A 38 -2.09 -8.76 2.87
C GLY A 38 -1.73 -8.41 4.30
N GLY A 39 -2.69 -8.02 5.13
CA GLY A 39 -2.36 -7.63 6.49
C GLY A 39 -3.55 -7.35 7.40
N VAL A 40 -3.23 -6.82 8.54
CA VAL A 40 -4.17 -6.46 9.61
C VAL A 40 -3.92 -5.02 10.00
N SER A 41 -4.99 -4.24 10.14
CA SER A 41 -4.89 -2.89 10.68
C SER A 41 -5.84 -2.68 11.86
N PHE A 42 -5.43 -1.79 12.76
CA PHE A 42 -6.17 -1.35 13.93
C PHE A 42 -6.37 0.16 13.83
N LEU A 43 -7.63 0.59 13.86
CA LEU A 43 -8.00 2.00 13.80
C LEU A 43 -8.35 2.51 15.20
N PHE A 44 -7.77 3.63 15.57
CA PHE A 44 -8.02 4.31 16.84
C PHE A 44 -8.70 5.64 16.55
N ALA A 45 -9.99 5.72 16.82
CA ALA A 45 -10.78 6.95 16.72
C ALA A 45 -11.09 7.51 18.12
N SER A 46 -11.40 8.80 18.21
CA SER A 46 -11.90 9.39 19.45
C SER A 46 -13.40 9.66 19.35
N PRO A 47 -14.25 9.18 20.26
CA PRO A 47 -13.95 8.32 21.40
C PRO A 47 -13.57 6.90 20.99
N THR A 48 -12.82 6.22 21.83
CA THR A 48 -12.11 4.95 21.60
C THR A 48 -12.94 3.88 20.86
N LEU A 49 -12.81 3.80 19.56
CA LEU A 49 -13.34 2.74 18.72
C LEU A 49 -12.15 1.99 18.12
N THR A 50 -11.94 0.76 18.56
CA THR A 50 -10.94 -0.12 17.92
C THR A 50 -11.64 -0.91 16.83
N HIS A 51 -11.26 -0.71 15.60
CA HIS A 51 -11.75 -1.47 14.46
C HIS A 51 -10.61 -2.32 13.92
N VAL A 52 -10.86 -3.61 13.72
CA VAL A 52 -9.92 -4.54 13.09
C VAL A 52 -10.41 -4.80 11.67
N ALA A 53 -9.64 -4.39 10.67
CA ALA A 53 -9.94 -4.68 9.27
C ALA A 53 -9.09 -5.85 8.78
N LEU A 54 -9.73 -6.90 8.28
CA LEU A 54 -9.13 -8.11 7.72
C LEU A 54 -9.90 -8.51 6.45
N PRO A 55 -9.22 -8.92 5.39
CA PRO A 55 -7.83 -8.70 5.03
C PRO A 55 -7.63 -7.37 4.30
N VAL A 56 -6.52 -6.71 4.53
CA VAL A 56 -6.07 -5.62 3.65
C VAL A 56 -5.32 -6.26 2.49
N GLN A 57 -5.68 -5.93 1.26
CA GLN A 57 -5.02 -6.41 0.04
C GLN A 57 -4.54 -5.21 -0.76
N ASP A 58 -3.24 -5.01 -0.79
CA ASP A 58 -2.59 -3.92 -1.53
C ASP A 58 -1.81 -4.46 -2.72
N PHE A 59 -1.97 -3.80 -3.85
CA PHE A 59 -1.10 -3.96 -5.01
C PHE A 59 -0.06 -2.85 -5.00
N ARG A 60 1.19 -3.21 -5.21
CA ARG A 60 2.33 -2.30 -5.23
C ARG A 60 3.01 -2.29 -6.58
N LEU A 61 3.43 -1.10 -6.99
CA LEU A 61 4.35 -0.92 -8.09
C LEU A 61 5.53 -0.10 -7.57
N GLY A 62 6.71 -0.70 -7.48
CA GLY A 62 7.93 -0.01 -7.06
C GLY A 62 8.78 0.39 -8.25
N TYR A 63 9.32 1.61 -8.21
CA TYR A 63 10.32 2.08 -9.17
C TYR A 63 11.56 2.57 -8.43
N PHE A 64 12.66 1.87 -8.61
CA PHE A 64 13.94 2.22 -8.01
C PHE A 64 14.56 3.45 -8.67
N LEU A 65 14.64 4.55 -7.93
CA LEU A 65 15.37 5.75 -8.36
C LEU A 65 16.88 5.51 -8.34
N ASN A 66 17.34 4.78 -7.33
CA ASN A 66 18.73 4.36 -7.14
C ASN A 66 18.76 3.15 -6.18
N GLU A 67 19.94 2.77 -5.70
CA GLU A 67 20.09 1.64 -4.78
C GLU A 67 19.52 1.87 -3.38
N LYS A 68 19.26 3.13 -3.01
CA LYS A 68 18.82 3.52 -1.66
C LYS A 68 17.42 4.11 -1.61
N ALA A 69 16.78 4.31 -2.77
CA ALA A 69 15.47 4.94 -2.84
C ALA A 69 14.59 4.33 -3.92
N GLU A 70 13.34 4.09 -3.58
CA GLU A 70 12.29 3.54 -4.43
C GLU A 70 11.00 4.34 -4.25
N ILE A 71 10.37 4.77 -5.34
CA ILE A 71 9.01 5.32 -5.33
C ILE A 71 8.03 4.15 -5.44
N GLU A 72 7.04 4.12 -4.56
CA GLU A 72 6.08 3.02 -4.47
C GLU A 72 4.64 3.53 -4.37
N PRO A 73 3.92 3.65 -5.49
CA PRO A 73 2.46 3.70 -5.45
C PRO A 73 1.87 2.36 -4.98
N ARG A 74 0.86 2.45 -4.12
CA ARG A 74 0.01 1.35 -3.67
C ARG A 74 -1.44 1.61 -4.02
N PHE A 75 -2.13 0.55 -4.33
CA PHE A 75 -3.54 0.57 -4.68
C PHE A 75 -4.23 -0.61 -4.04
N ASN A 76 -5.42 -0.39 -3.57
CA ASN A 76 -6.27 -1.49 -3.16
C ASN A 76 -7.76 -1.16 -3.47
N ILE A 77 -8.63 -2.13 -3.68
CA ILE A 77 -10.08 -1.98 -3.86
C ILE A 77 -10.81 -3.15 -3.22
N ASN A 78 -11.81 -2.85 -2.45
CA ASN A 78 -12.72 -3.83 -1.86
C ASN A 78 -14.15 -3.47 -2.20
N SER A 79 -14.92 -4.43 -2.63
CA SER A 79 -16.32 -4.23 -2.93
C SER A 79 -17.16 -5.36 -2.33
N LEU A 80 -18.11 -5.00 -1.50
CA LEU A 80 -19.07 -5.92 -0.91
C LEU A 80 -20.46 -5.57 -1.43
N HIS A 81 -21.12 -6.53 -2.06
CA HIS A 81 -22.47 -6.40 -2.57
C HIS A 81 -23.39 -7.41 -1.89
N ALA A 82 -24.56 -6.94 -1.50
CA ALA A 82 -25.67 -7.77 -1.00
C ALA A 82 -26.97 -7.31 -1.68
N ASP A 83 -28.02 -8.12 -1.57
CA ASP A 83 -29.33 -7.79 -2.13
C ASP A 83 -29.82 -6.44 -1.58
N GLY A 84 -29.93 -5.45 -2.49
CA GLY A 84 -30.40 -4.11 -2.17
C GLY A 84 -29.33 -3.05 -1.94
N GLY A 85 -28.03 -3.39 -1.97
CA GLY A 85 -26.97 -2.38 -1.82
C GLY A 85 -25.56 -2.93 -1.90
N GLY A 86 -24.60 -2.03 -1.94
CA GLY A 86 -23.17 -2.38 -1.96
C GLY A 86 -22.33 -1.28 -1.33
N VAL A 87 -21.17 -1.65 -0.81
CA VAL A 87 -20.16 -0.74 -0.30
C VAL A 87 -18.87 -1.04 -1.04
N THR A 88 -18.31 -0.03 -1.68
CA THR A 88 -17.00 -0.09 -2.31
C THR A 88 -16.09 0.89 -1.60
N THR A 89 -14.97 0.39 -1.19
CA THR A 89 -13.94 1.17 -0.55
C THR A 89 -12.69 1.10 -1.43
N TYR A 90 -11.89 2.17 -1.47
CA TYR A 90 -10.72 2.30 -2.33
C TYR A 90 -9.71 3.26 -1.70
N GLY A 91 -8.46 3.14 -2.07
CA GLY A 91 -7.39 4.08 -1.70
C GLY A 91 -6.25 4.03 -2.68
N PHE A 92 -5.46 5.01 -2.57
CA PHE A 92 -4.21 5.19 -3.29
C PHE A 92 -3.20 5.78 -2.32
N GLU A 93 -2.02 5.19 -2.25
CA GLU A 93 -0.89 5.73 -1.50
C GLU A 93 0.31 5.90 -2.41
N LEU A 94 1.08 6.94 -2.19
CA LEU A 94 2.39 7.14 -2.76
C LEU A 94 3.42 7.14 -1.63
N GLY A 95 4.29 6.14 -1.61
CA GLY A 95 5.37 5.97 -0.66
C GLY A 95 6.74 6.23 -1.28
N LEU A 96 7.69 6.59 -0.42
CA LEU A 96 9.11 6.64 -0.74
C LEU A 96 9.84 5.65 0.16
N LEU A 97 10.34 4.55 -0.39
CA LEU A 97 11.14 3.62 0.37
C LEU A 97 12.59 4.13 0.46
N LEU A 98 13.07 4.23 1.67
CA LEU A 98 14.46 4.57 1.99
C LEU A 98 15.17 3.31 2.47
N LEU A 99 16.20 2.89 1.76
CA LEU A 99 16.95 1.64 1.93
C LEU A 99 18.36 1.97 2.44
N PRO A 100 18.61 2.03 3.76
CA PRO A 100 19.88 2.50 4.31
C PRO A 100 21.09 1.70 3.83
N HIS A 101 20.92 0.40 3.61
CA HIS A 101 21.98 -0.51 3.16
C HIS A 101 21.99 -0.76 1.65
N GLY A 102 21.22 0.01 0.89
CA GLY A 102 21.17 0.11 -0.56
C GLY A 102 21.40 -1.18 -1.35
N ASP A 103 20.31 -1.83 -1.75
CA ASP A 103 20.31 -2.91 -2.72
C ASP A 103 19.08 -2.76 -3.61
N ARG A 104 19.22 -2.82 -4.94
CA ARG A 104 18.10 -2.68 -5.89
C ARG A 104 17.03 -3.77 -5.78
N VAL A 105 17.35 -4.86 -5.11
CA VAL A 105 16.37 -5.88 -4.73
C VAL A 105 15.72 -5.55 -3.39
N GLY A 106 16.16 -4.45 -2.74
CA GLY A 106 15.60 -3.98 -1.50
C GLY A 106 15.88 -4.91 -0.31
N ASN A 107 16.99 -5.67 -0.35
CA ASN A 107 17.35 -6.56 0.75
C ASN A 107 17.58 -5.76 2.05
N GLY A 108 16.90 -6.14 3.10
CA GLY A 108 17.07 -5.58 4.43
C GLY A 108 15.96 -4.66 4.87
N VAL A 109 16.26 -3.88 5.89
CA VAL A 109 15.32 -2.94 6.51
C VAL A 109 15.12 -1.70 5.64
N TYR A 110 13.90 -1.21 5.57
CA TYR A 110 13.56 0.06 4.92
C TYR A 110 12.64 0.91 5.79
N LEU A 111 12.65 2.21 5.52
CA LEU A 111 11.70 3.19 6.04
C LEU A 111 10.85 3.70 4.87
N ARG A 112 9.53 3.81 5.07
CA ARG A 112 8.60 4.26 4.02
C ARG A 112 7.67 5.37 4.52
N PRO A 113 8.05 6.66 4.47
CA PRO A 113 7.07 7.72 4.53
C PRO A 113 6.12 7.63 3.33
N PHE A 114 4.84 7.93 3.55
CA PHE A 114 3.81 7.89 2.52
C PHE A 114 2.70 8.90 2.78
N ALA A 115 2.00 9.25 1.72
CA ALA A 115 0.74 9.99 1.76
C ALA A 115 -0.23 9.39 0.75
N GLY A 116 -1.52 9.52 1.03
CA GLY A 116 -2.54 8.89 0.19
C GLY A 116 -3.93 9.47 0.35
N LEU A 117 -4.83 8.82 -0.36
CA LEU A 117 -6.27 9.08 -0.34
C LEU A 117 -6.99 7.75 -0.13
N THR A 118 -7.98 7.76 0.74
CA THR A 118 -8.92 6.65 0.93
C THR A 118 -10.32 7.13 0.66
N GLY A 119 -11.18 6.25 0.18
CA GLY A 119 -12.55 6.61 -0.09
C GLY A 119 -13.51 5.44 0.10
N ILE A 120 -14.75 5.79 0.39
CA ILE A 120 -15.88 4.87 0.53
C ILE A 120 -17.03 5.34 -0.37
N SER A 121 -17.63 4.42 -1.11
CA SER A 121 -18.82 4.65 -1.91
C SER A 121 -19.90 3.64 -1.54
N VAL A 122 -21.10 4.10 -1.27
CA VAL A 122 -22.25 3.27 -0.89
C VAL A 122 -23.30 3.35 -2.01
N THR A 123 -23.77 2.20 -2.51
CA THR A 123 -24.82 2.12 -3.54
C THR A 123 -26.11 2.74 -3.00
N GLY A 124 -26.64 3.75 -3.72
CA GLY A 124 -27.81 4.50 -3.27
C GLY A 124 -27.53 5.52 -2.17
N GLY A 125 -26.26 5.68 -1.75
CA GLY A 125 -25.80 6.63 -0.76
C GLY A 125 -24.82 7.64 -1.36
N GLY A 126 -24.07 8.30 -0.48
CA GLY A 126 -23.00 9.22 -0.85
C GLY A 126 -21.64 8.52 -0.98
N SER A 127 -20.65 9.26 -1.50
CA SER A 127 -19.24 8.93 -1.40
C SER A 127 -18.52 9.87 -0.45
N ASN A 128 -17.52 9.40 0.24
CA ASN A 128 -16.65 10.21 1.09
C ASN A 128 -15.19 9.83 0.82
N ASN A 129 -14.33 10.84 0.75
CA ASN A 129 -12.89 10.66 0.56
C ASN A 129 -12.14 11.34 1.70
N SER A 130 -11.04 10.77 2.10
CA SER A 130 -10.15 11.27 3.12
C SER A 130 -8.70 11.22 2.68
N GLY A 131 -7.93 12.23 3.08
CA GLY A 131 -6.48 12.22 2.93
C GLY A 131 -5.80 11.57 4.13
N ASN A 132 -4.74 10.81 3.90
CA ASN A 132 -3.92 10.25 4.96
C ASN A 132 -2.43 10.49 4.72
N ALA A 133 -1.64 10.41 5.77
CA ALA A 133 -0.20 10.32 5.70
C ALA A 133 0.35 9.45 6.83
N GLY A 134 1.49 8.84 6.59
CA GLY A 134 2.05 7.92 7.55
C GLY A 134 3.50 7.55 7.30
N VAL A 135 3.95 6.59 8.08
CA VAL A 135 5.27 6.01 7.98
C VAL A 135 5.21 4.51 8.22
N GLY A 136 5.93 3.75 7.40
CA GLY A 136 6.14 2.31 7.57
C GLY A 136 7.61 2.01 7.85
N ILE A 137 7.87 0.99 8.64
CA ILE A 137 9.15 0.34 8.75
C ILE A 137 8.99 -1.12 8.35
N GLY A 138 9.87 -1.60 7.49
CA GLY A 138 9.72 -2.95 6.98
C GLY A 138 11.05 -3.64 6.70
N LEU A 139 10.91 -4.89 6.31
CA LEU A 139 11.99 -5.79 5.95
C LEU A 139 11.66 -6.47 4.64
N LYS A 140 12.59 -6.45 3.69
CA LYS A 140 12.56 -7.26 2.46
C LYS A 140 13.58 -8.38 2.55
N LEU A 141 13.17 -9.59 2.25
CA LEU A 141 13.99 -10.81 2.26
C LEU A 141 13.97 -11.45 0.87
N PRO A 142 14.95 -11.18 0.02
CA PRO A 142 15.03 -11.76 -1.32
C PRO A 142 15.28 -13.27 -1.27
N PHE A 143 14.67 -13.98 -2.24
CA PHE A 143 14.88 -15.40 -2.50
C PHE A 143 14.75 -15.69 -4.00
N ALA A 144 14.85 -16.96 -4.41
CA ALA A 144 14.74 -17.37 -5.81
C ALA A 144 15.60 -16.55 -6.77
N ASP A 145 16.92 -16.57 -6.57
CA ASP A 145 17.90 -15.81 -7.35
C ASP A 145 17.59 -14.30 -7.41
N ARG A 146 17.04 -13.77 -6.32
CA ARG A 146 16.68 -12.36 -6.16
C ARG A 146 15.59 -11.86 -7.12
N ARG A 147 14.79 -12.75 -7.67
CA ARG A 147 13.60 -12.39 -8.47
C ARG A 147 12.36 -12.19 -7.63
N LEU A 148 12.36 -12.76 -6.45
CA LEU A 148 11.28 -12.69 -5.48
C LEU A 148 11.81 -12.17 -4.15
N ALA A 149 10.96 -11.48 -3.39
CA ALA A 149 11.23 -11.19 -1.99
C ALA A 149 9.95 -11.35 -1.16
N THR A 150 10.11 -11.87 0.03
CA THR A 150 9.09 -11.69 1.07
C THR A 150 9.27 -10.31 1.68
N ARG A 151 8.16 -9.64 1.93
CA ARG A 151 8.11 -8.32 2.56
C ARG A 151 7.26 -8.38 3.82
N MET A 152 7.71 -7.71 4.87
CA MET A 152 6.96 -7.47 6.09
C MET A 152 7.08 -5.99 6.44
N GLU A 153 5.98 -5.36 6.82
CA GLU A 153 5.94 -3.93 7.16
C GLU A 153 5.00 -3.71 8.34
N ALA A 154 5.45 -2.94 9.31
CA ALA A 154 4.59 -2.29 10.29
C ALA A 154 4.45 -0.82 9.91
N ASN A 155 3.25 -0.30 9.89
CA ASN A 155 2.97 1.08 9.53
C ASN A 155 2.10 1.80 10.56
N TYR A 156 2.22 3.10 10.55
CA TYR A 156 1.35 4.04 11.23
C TYR A 156 0.86 5.07 10.25
N ALA A 157 -0.44 5.31 10.22
CA ALA A 157 -1.06 6.33 9.39
C ALA A 157 -1.98 7.22 10.24
N ARG A 158 -2.14 8.45 9.81
CA ARG A 158 -3.14 9.39 10.31
C ARG A 158 -4.01 9.85 9.17
N ASP A 159 -5.30 9.70 9.36
CA ASP A 159 -6.34 10.25 8.51
C ASP A 159 -6.62 11.70 8.91
N PHE A 160 -6.84 12.59 7.96
CA PHE A 160 -7.00 14.03 8.21
C PHE A 160 -8.44 14.48 8.33
N ASP A 161 -9.42 13.62 7.99
CA ASP A 161 -10.82 13.98 8.04
C ASP A 161 -11.48 13.68 9.39
N ASN A 162 -12.46 14.54 9.75
CA ASN A 162 -13.44 14.31 10.82
C ASN A 162 -12.88 13.92 12.19
N GLY A 163 -11.85 14.60 12.65
CA GLY A 163 -11.29 14.41 14.00
C GLY A 163 -10.03 13.55 14.05
N GLY A 164 -9.53 13.12 12.90
CA GLY A 164 -8.25 12.43 12.75
C GLY A 164 -8.24 11.03 13.35
N THR A 165 -8.44 10.02 12.53
CA THR A 165 -8.27 8.62 12.93
C THR A 165 -6.80 8.22 12.80
N ASN A 166 -6.29 7.49 13.80
CA ASN A 166 -4.97 6.90 13.72
C ASN A 166 -5.11 5.42 13.40
N GLU A 167 -4.23 4.92 12.55
CA GLU A 167 -4.18 3.52 12.14
C GLU A 167 -2.79 2.94 12.39
N ILE A 168 -2.74 1.74 12.94
CA ILE A 168 -1.53 0.92 13.01
C ILE A 168 -1.79 -0.34 12.22
N GLY A 169 -0.94 -0.64 11.24
CA GLY A 169 -1.04 -1.82 10.39
C GLY A 169 0.19 -2.70 10.44
N VAL A 170 -0.02 -3.98 10.13
CA VAL A 170 1.04 -4.94 9.84
C VAL A 170 0.70 -5.62 8.53
N LEU A 171 1.64 -5.57 7.58
CA LEU A 171 1.50 -6.13 6.24
C LEU A 171 2.54 -7.22 6.02
N ILE A 172 2.15 -8.25 5.28
CA ILE A 172 3.03 -9.30 4.77
C ILE A 172 2.73 -9.48 3.30
N GLY A 173 3.75 -9.56 2.46
CA GLY A 173 3.56 -9.67 1.03
C GLY A 173 4.72 -10.30 0.28
N LEU A 174 4.51 -10.38 -1.03
CA LEU A 174 5.48 -10.85 -1.99
C LEU A 174 5.79 -9.75 -2.99
N SER A 175 7.06 -9.67 -3.35
CA SER A 175 7.60 -8.78 -4.38
C SER A 175 8.19 -9.59 -5.52
N PHE A 176 7.95 -9.12 -6.74
CA PHE A 176 8.47 -9.68 -7.99
C PHE A 176 9.30 -8.60 -8.66
N PHE A 177 10.55 -8.91 -9.00
CA PHE A 177 11.45 -7.99 -9.69
C PHE A 177 11.52 -8.35 -11.18
N THR A 178 11.19 -7.38 -12.04
CA THR A 178 11.38 -7.55 -13.48
C THR A 178 12.89 -7.49 -13.81
N ARG A 179 13.34 -8.15 -14.86
CA ARG A 179 14.73 -8.13 -15.34
C ARG A 179 14.95 -7.13 -16.43
#